data_99a0cd1e511a17ff8aef7700738c3eb4
#
_entry.id   99a0cd1e511a17ff8aef7700738c3eb4
#
_cell.length_a   1.000
_cell.length_b   1.000
_cell.length_c   1.000
_cell.angle_alpha   90.00
_cell.angle_beta   90.00
_cell.angle_gamma   90.00
#
_symmetry.space_group_name_H-M   'P 1'
#
loop_
_entity.id
_entity.type
_entity.pdbx_description
1 polymer ?
#
loop_
_entity_poly.entity_id
_entity_poly.type
_entity_poly.pdbx_seq_one_letter_code
_entity_poly.pdbx_strand_id
1 'polypeptide(L)'
;MYDAGKIIVGIVIFLGLIAFPIWYNVGKGATPTPPKLEVGTTEKQCVESTAFMKSSHMQLLDQWRDAVVRNGKRLYTSSTGKTYEMSLQNTCTKCHSKKEQFCDRCHNYVDAAPKCWDCHIPPPEKPASQEKQAARSTN
;
A
#
# COMPACT_ATOMS: atom_id res chain seq x y z
N MET A 1 -1.53 -49.89 25.41
CA MET A 1 -1.09 -49.75 24.00
C MET A 1 -1.59 -48.42 23.51
N TYR A 2 -0.70 -47.61 23.04
CA TYR A 2 -1.04 -46.24 22.59
C TYR A 2 -1.80 -46.33 21.26
N ASP A 3 -2.87 -45.55 21.12
CA ASP A 3 -3.68 -45.42 19.88
C ASP A 3 -2.90 -44.64 18.77
N ALA A 4 -1.65 -45.04 18.55
CA ALA A 4 -0.74 -44.38 17.61
C ALA A 4 -1.36 -44.23 16.21
N GLY A 5 -2.11 -45.21 15.74
CA GLY A 5 -2.77 -45.12 14.44
C GLY A 5 -3.80 -43.97 14.35
N LYS A 6 -4.63 -43.80 15.38
CA LYS A 6 -5.61 -42.70 15.42
C LYS A 6 -4.92 -41.33 15.53
N ILE A 7 -3.84 -41.25 16.33
CA ILE A 7 -3.06 -40.03 16.49
C ILE A 7 -2.41 -39.63 15.17
N ILE A 8 -1.79 -40.57 14.46
CA ILE A 8 -1.14 -40.30 13.17
C ILE A 8 -2.15 -39.79 12.14
N VAL A 9 -3.31 -40.45 12.02
CA VAL A 9 -4.38 -40.02 11.13
C VAL A 9 -4.86 -38.62 11.46
N GLY A 10 -5.05 -38.31 12.75
CA GLY A 10 -5.43 -36.97 13.19
C GLY A 10 -4.40 -35.91 12.80
N ILE A 11 -3.12 -36.21 13.00
CA ILE A 11 -2.01 -35.30 12.61
C ILE A 11 -1.97 -35.07 11.10
N VAL A 12 -2.13 -36.11 10.29
CA VAL A 12 -2.12 -36.00 8.82
C VAL A 12 -3.28 -35.13 8.34
N ILE A 13 -4.50 -35.35 8.87
CA ILE A 13 -5.66 -34.52 8.53
C ILE A 13 -5.40 -33.05 8.94
N PHE A 14 -4.91 -32.82 10.13
CA PHE A 14 -4.61 -31.48 10.65
C PHE A 14 -3.59 -30.76 9.78
N LEU A 15 -2.48 -31.41 9.46
CA LEU A 15 -1.45 -30.82 8.57
C LEU A 15 -1.97 -30.58 7.15
N GLY A 16 -2.82 -31.49 6.63
CA GLY A 16 -3.47 -31.31 5.34
C GLY A 16 -4.38 -30.09 5.29
N LEU A 17 -5.15 -29.86 6.36
CA LEU A 17 -6.03 -28.70 6.47
C LEU A 17 -5.24 -27.38 6.60
N ILE A 18 -4.18 -27.34 7.40
CA ILE A 18 -3.33 -26.15 7.54
C ILE A 18 -2.58 -25.86 6.23
N ALA A 19 -2.09 -26.87 5.55
CA ALA A 19 -1.38 -26.70 4.29
C ALA A 19 -2.34 -26.45 3.10
N PHE A 20 -3.65 -26.63 3.27
CA PHE A 20 -4.65 -26.48 2.20
C PHE A 20 -4.54 -25.15 1.44
N PRO A 21 -4.49 -23.96 2.07
CA PRO A 21 -4.40 -22.71 1.34
C PRO A 21 -3.11 -22.60 0.51
N ILE A 22 -2.04 -23.24 0.94
CA ILE A 22 -0.74 -23.20 0.25
C ILE A 22 -0.81 -24.06 -1.03
N TRP A 23 -1.10 -25.36 -0.90
CA TRP A 23 -1.10 -26.26 -2.06
C TRP A 23 -2.26 -25.98 -3.02
N TYR A 24 -3.40 -25.47 -2.55
CA TYR A 24 -4.51 -25.05 -3.38
C TYR A 24 -4.13 -23.84 -4.28
N ASN A 25 -3.47 -22.84 -3.72
CA ASN A 25 -3.01 -21.69 -4.48
C ASN A 25 -1.88 -22.03 -5.46
N VAL A 26 -0.94 -22.88 -5.04
CA VAL A 26 0.14 -23.37 -5.91
C VAL A 26 -0.45 -24.19 -7.06
N GLY A 27 -1.42 -25.09 -6.78
CA GLY A 27 -2.08 -25.90 -7.79
C GLY A 27 -2.90 -25.11 -8.81
N LYS A 28 -3.40 -23.93 -8.45
CA LYS A 28 -4.08 -23.02 -9.38
C LYS A 28 -3.13 -22.12 -10.17
N GLY A 29 -1.83 -22.23 -9.98
CA GLY A 29 -0.84 -21.35 -10.62
C GLY A 29 -0.94 -19.90 -10.17
N ALA A 30 -1.61 -19.63 -9.06
CA ALA A 30 -1.74 -18.31 -8.47
C ALA A 30 -0.42 -17.92 -7.79
N THR A 31 0.57 -17.53 -8.60
CA THR A 31 1.70 -16.78 -8.05
C THR A 31 1.20 -15.41 -7.65
N PRO A 32 1.35 -14.98 -6.40
CA PRO A 32 0.95 -13.66 -5.97
C PRO A 32 1.85 -12.62 -6.65
N THR A 33 1.44 -12.16 -7.82
CA THR A 33 2.10 -11.05 -8.50
C THR A 33 1.61 -9.75 -7.86
N PRO A 34 2.48 -8.96 -7.25
CA PRO A 34 2.08 -7.69 -6.69
C PRO A 34 1.51 -6.78 -7.79
N PRO A 35 0.48 -5.99 -7.50
CA PRO A 35 -0.16 -5.13 -8.48
C PRO A 35 0.81 -4.06 -8.98
N LYS A 36 0.75 -3.74 -10.26
CA LYS A 36 1.47 -2.59 -10.81
C LYS A 36 0.78 -1.32 -10.34
N LEU A 37 1.52 -0.47 -9.64
CA LEU A 37 1.05 0.81 -9.14
C LEU A 37 1.37 1.91 -10.14
N GLU A 38 0.42 2.81 -10.38
CA GLU A 38 0.60 3.96 -11.24
C GLU A 38 0.92 5.20 -10.39
N VAL A 39 2.06 5.81 -10.67
CA VAL A 39 2.50 7.05 -10.02
C VAL A 39 2.26 8.19 -10.99
N GLY A 40 1.48 9.18 -10.58
CA GLY A 40 1.08 10.33 -11.42
C GLY A 40 2.15 11.41 -11.57
N THR A 41 3.43 11.11 -11.30
CA THR A 41 4.53 12.08 -11.34
C THR A 41 5.77 11.52 -12.01
N THR A 42 6.62 12.43 -12.49
CA THR A 42 7.97 12.12 -13.00
C THR A 42 9.01 12.03 -11.87
N GLU A 43 8.65 12.40 -10.64
CA GLU A 43 9.52 12.30 -9.47
C GLU A 43 9.86 10.84 -9.19
N LYS A 44 11.16 10.55 -9.12
CA LYS A 44 11.68 9.18 -8.92
C LYS A 44 11.87 8.82 -7.45
N GLN A 45 11.72 9.79 -6.55
CA GLN A 45 12.02 9.62 -5.13
C GLN A 45 10.82 10.00 -4.27
N CYS A 46 10.39 9.06 -3.44
CA CYS A 46 9.37 9.31 -2.41
C CYS A 46 9.98 10.01 -1.18
N VAL A 47 9.14 10.33 -0.20
CA VAL A 47 9.55 10.94 1.07
C VAL A 47 10.61 10.09 1.77
N GLU A 48 10.42 8.77 1.80
CA GLU A 48 11.40 7.79 2.27
C GLU A 48 11.62 6.71 1.21
N SER A 49 12.55 5.79 1.46
CA SER A 49 12.84 4.70 0.52
C SER A 49 11.58 3.87 0.21
N THR A 50 11.48 3.35 -1.00
CA THR A 50 10.33 2.52 -1.41
C THR A 50 10.13 1.30 -0.50
N ALA A 51 11.20 0.70 0.00
CA ALA A 51 11.13 -0.42 0.93
C ALA A 51 10.49 -0.01 2.25
N PHE A 52 10.93 1.11 2.82
CA PHE A 52 10.36 1.69 4.03
C PHE A 52 8.87 2.06 3.83
N MET A 53 8.55 2.72 2.73
CA MET A 53 7.16 3.12 2.46
C MET A 53 6.21 1.92 2.29
N LYS A 54 6.67 0.83 1.71
CA LYS A 54 5.85 -0.40 1.60
C LYS A 54 5.57 -1.06 2.94
N SER A 55 6.52 -1.08 3.85
CA SER A 55 6.40 -1.77 5.14
C SER A 55 5.92 -0.88 6.28
N SER A 56 6.17 0.42 6.22
CA SER A 56 6.12 1.28 7.40
C SER A 56 5.49 2.66 7.17
N HIS A 57 4.83 2.90 6.01
CA HIS A 57 4.20 4.19 5.74
C HIS A 57 3.16 4.61 6.80
N MET A 58 2.46 3.65 7.41
CA MET A 58 1.50 3.96 8.47
C MET A 58 2.18 4.46 9.74
N GLN A 59 3.35 3.94 10.09
CA GLN A 59 4.13 4.45 11.23
C GLN A 59 4.58 5.90 10.99
N LEU A 60 5.02 6.20 9.76
CA LEU A 60 5.38 7.56 9.37
C LEU A 60 4.18 8.52 9.47
N LEU A 61 3.01 8.09 8.99
CA LEU A 61 1.79 8.90 9.05
C LEU A 61 1.32 9.13 10.48
N ASP A 62 1.41 8.14 11.36
CA ASP A 62 1.10 8.28 12.78
C ASP A 62 2.05 9.26 13.48
N GLN A 63 3.35 9.17 13.20
CA GLN A 63 4.34 10.12 13.70
C GLN A 63 4.06 11.54 13.21
N TRP A 64 3.72 11.71 11.93
CA TRP A 64 3.38 13.01 11.36
C TRP A 64 2.12 13.58 11.99
N ARG A 65 1.08 12.76 12.14
CA ARG A 65 -0.17 13.17 12.81
C ARG A 65 0.12 13.69 14.21
N ASP A 66 0.86 12.94 15.02
CA ASP A 66 1.17 13.34 16.39
C ASP A 66 2.08 14.58 16.43
N ALA A 67 3.06 14.68 15.54
CA ALA A 67 3.92 15.86 15.42
C ALA A 67 3.12 17.12 15.04
N VAL A 68 2.21 17.00 14.08
CA VAL A 68 1.39 18.15 13.63
C VAL A 68 0.35 18.55 14.67
N VAL A 69 -0.40 17.57 15.19
CA VAL A 69 -1.57 17.85 16.04
C VAL A 69 -1.14 18.22 17.47
N ARG A 70 -0.14 17.52 18.02
CA ARG A 70 0.26 17.69 19.42
C ARG A 70 1.39 18.70 19.60
N ASN A 71 2.31 18.75 18.63
CA ASN A 71 3.54 19.55 18.76
C ASN A 71 3.59 20.75 17.80
N GLY A 72 2.59 20.93 16.94
CA GLY A 72 2.54 22.00 15.95
C GLY A 72 3.65 21.96 14.87
N LYS A 73 4.42 20.86 14.81
CA LYS A 73 5.48 20.69 13.81
C LYS A 73 4.86 20.33 12.46
N ARG A 74 5.27 21.02 11.39
CA ARG A 74 4.72 20.77 10.05
C ARG A 74 5.75 20.34 9.03
N LEU A 75 7.03 20.41 9.36
CA LEU A 75 8.13 20.04 8.46
C LEU A 75 8.82 18.78 8.93
N TYR A 76 9.05 17.87 7.99
CA TYR A 76 9.76 16.62 8.16
C TYR A 76 10.98 16.60 7.24
N THR A 77 12.13 16.26 7.78
CA THR A 77 13.36 16.04 6.99
C THR A 77 13.54 14.55 6.82
N SER A 78 13.51 14.10 5.56
CA SER A 78 13.67 12.68 5.21
C SER A 78 15.11 12.20 5.42
N SER A 79 15.29 10.89 5.37
CA SER A 79 16.61 10.25 5.42
C SER A 79 17.58 10.75 4.34
N THR A 80 17.06 11.30 3.25
CA THR A 80 17.84 11.88 2.14
C THR A 80 18.18 13.35 2.33
N GLY A 81 17.76 13.97 3.45
CA GLY A 81 17.97 15.39 3.75
C GLY A 81 16.96 16.34 3.10
N LYS A 82 16.01 15.83 2.27
CA LYS A 82 14.95 16.65 1.67
C LYS A 82 13.84 16.93 2.68
N THR A 83 13.38 18.17 2.74
CA THR A 83 12.32 18.58 3.66
C THR A 83 10.97 18.54 2.98
N TYR A 84 9.97 18.00 3.68
CA TYR A 84 8.59 17.84 3.23
C TYR A 84 7.61 18.42 4.24
N GLU A 85 6.46 18.87 3.78
CA GLU A 85 5.33 19.21 4.63
C GLU A 85 4.68 17.93 5.14
N MET A 86 4.41 17.82 6.44
CA MET A 86 3.71 16.68 7.03
C MET A 86 2.22 16.75 6.69
N SER A 87 1.88 16.44 5.44
CA SER A 87 0.51 16.53 4.92
C SER A 87 0.25 15.45 3.89
N LEU A 88 -0.84 14.71 4.04
CA LEU A 88 -1.29 13.75 3.05
C LEU A 88 -1.57 14.47 1.71
N GLN A 89 -2.36 15.56 1.76
CA GLN A 89 -2.80 16.29 0.56
C GLN A 89 -1.68 17.10 -0.08
N ASN A 90 -0.81 17.76 0.71
CA ASN A 90 0.19 18.65 0.17
C ASN A 90 1.51 17.95 -0.18
N THR A 91 1.70 16.71 0.25
CA THR A 91 2.94 15.95 -0.01
C THR A 91 2.65 14.65 -0.74
N CYS A 92 1.91 13.73 -0.14
CA CYS A 92 1.72 12.40 -0.71
C CYS A 92 0.90 12.43 -1.99
N THR A 93 -0.25 13.12 -2.01
CA THR A 93 -1.14 13.12 -3.17
C THR A 93 -0.66 14.01 -4.33
N LYS A 94 0.35 14.84 -4.13
CA LYS A 94 1.03 15.52 -5.26
C LYS A 94 1.67 14.54 -6.22
N CYS A 95 2.23 13.45 -5.69
CA CYS A 95 2.87 12.41 -6.49
C CYS A 95 1.94 11.23 -6.72
N HIS A 96 1.15 10.84 -5.71
CA HIS A 96 0.19 9.74 -5.75
C HIS A 96 -1.23 10.26 -5.94
N SER A 97 -1.47 10.96 -7.06
CA SER A 97 -2.73 11.67 -7.33
C SER A 97 -3.90 10.74 -7.67
N LYS A 98 -3.64 9.50 -8.08
CA LYS A 98 -4.65 8.53 -8.48
C LYS A 98 -4.89 7.53 -7.34
N LYS A 99 -5.86 7.85 -6.46
CA LYS A 99 -6.19 7.00 -5.30
C LYS A 99 -6.48 5.56 -5.70
N GLU A 100 -7.36 5.32 -6.68
CA GLU A 100 -7.78 3.99 -7.10
C GLU A 100 -6.63 3.17 -7.73
N GLN A 101 -5.75 3.83 -8.47
CA GLN A 101 -4.66 3.16 -9.19
C GLN A 101 -3.39 2.99 -8.35
N PHE A 102 -3.32 3.66 -7.23
CA PHE A 102 -2.18 3.56 -6.31
C PHE A 102 -2.58 2.99 -4.95
N CYS A 103 -3.34 3.74 -4.14
CA CYS A 103 -3.69 3.34 -2.78
C CYS A 103 -4.60 2.10 -2.78
N ASP A 104 -5.74 2.19 -3.47
CA ASP A 104 -6.75 1.13 -3.44
C ASP A 104 -6.25 -0.14 -4.12
N ARG A 105 -5.47 -0.03 -5.18
CA ARG A 105 -4.92 -1.19 -5.89
C ARG A 105 -4.00 -2.03 -5.00
N CYS A 106 -3.17 -1.38 -4.17
CA CYS A 106 -2.32 -2.09 -3.21
C CYS A 106 -3.13 -2.59 -2.01
N HIS A 107 -3.99 -1.73 -1.46
CA HIS A 107 -4.78 -2.05 -0.27
C HIS A 107 -5.81 -3.15 -0.53
N ASN A 108 -6.49 -3.15 -1.68
CA ASN A 108 -7.41 -4.21 -2.07
C ASN A 108 -6.68 -5.55 -2.31
N TYR A 109 -5.43 -5.51 -2.77
CA TYR A 109 -4.64 -6.72 -2.97
C TYR A 109 -4.33 -7.45 -1.66
N VAL A 110 -4.15 -6.71 -0.56
CA VAL A 110 -3.87 -7.25 0.78
C VAL A 110 -5.10 -7.28 1.70
N ASP A 111 -6.29 -6.97 1.14
CA ASP A 111 -7.57 -6.92 1.88
C ASP A 111 -7.51 -5.99 3.13
N ALA A 112 -6.88 -4.85 2.99
CA ALA A 112 -6.70 -3.86 4.05
C ALA A 112 -7.36 -2.52 3.67
N ALA A 113 -8.48 -2.18 4.29
CA ALA A 113 -9.18 -0.92 4.03
C ALA A 113 -8.40 0.29 4.61
N PRO A 114 -7.95 1.25 3.78
CA PRO A 114 -7.25 2.44 4.26
C PRO A 114 -8.22 3.40 4.96
N LYS A 115 -7.99 3.67 6.25
CA LYS A 115 -8.80 4.59 7.07
C LYS A 115 -8.56 6.07 6.77
N CYS A 116 -7.59 6.40 5.93
CA CYS A 116 -7.26 7.78 5.58
C CYS A 116 -8.45 8.54 5.00
N TRP A 117 -9.27 7.86 4.21
CA TRP A 117 -10.39 8.45 3.46
C TRP A 117 -11.66 8.64 4.30
N ASP A 118 -11.66 8.19 5.55
CA ASP A 118 -12.73 8.53 6.50
C ASP A 118 -12.68 10.02 6.90
N CYS A 119 -11.50 10.65 6.79
CA CYS A 119 -11.27 12.05 7.15
C CYS A 119 -10.69 12.90 6.01
N HIS A 120 -9.96 12.31 5.06
CA HIS A 120 -9.33 13.02 3.96
C HIS A 120 -10.10 12.87 2.66
N ILE A 121 -10.24 13.96 1.92
CA ILE A 121 -10.86 13.94 0.59
C ILE A 121 -9.79 13.53 -0.42
N PRO A 122 -10.00 12.46 -1.21
CA PRO A 122 -9.09 12.11 -2.27
C PRO A 122 -8.99 13.22 -3.32
N PRO A 123 -7.83 13.38 -3.98
CA PRO A 123 -7.72 14.33 -5.08
C PRO A 123 -8.73 13.96 -6.16
N PRO A 124 -9.35 14.97 -6.84
CA PRO A 124 -10.28 14.70 -7.92
C PRO A 124 -9.57 13.97 -9.04
N GLU A 125 -10.09 12.82 -9.43
CA GLU A 125 -9.57 12.07 -10.57
C GLU A 125 -9.88 12.86 -11.85
N LYS A 126 -8.83 13.20 -12.59
CA LYS A 126 -9.02 13.79 -13.92
C LYS A 126 -9.61 12.71 -14.82
N PRO A 127 -10.75 12.96 -15.47
CA PRO A 127 -11.34 11.99 -16.38
C PRO A 127 -10.33 11.62 -17.47
N ALA A 128 -10.25 10.34 -17.81
CA ALA A 128 -9.28 9.77 -18.77
C ALA A 128 -9.28 10.48 -20.16
N SER A 129 -10.35 11.21 -20.49
CA SER A 129 -10.45 12.06 -21.67
C SER A 129 -9.52 13.27 -21.66
N GLN A 130 -9.24 13.84 -20.49
CA GLN A 130 -8.33 15.00 -20.37
C GLN A 130 -6.87 14.61 -20.37
N GLU A 131 -6.54 13.41 -19.94
CA GLU A 131 -5.17 12.88 -19.96
C GLU A 131 -4.70 12.60 -21.39
N LYS A 132 -5.59 12.11 -22.26
CA LYS A 132 -5.32 11.92 -23.70
C LYS A 132 -5.17 13.22 -24.47
N GLN A 133 -5.80 14.29 -24.05
CA GLN A 133 -5.68 15.61 -24.67
C GLN A 133 -4.38 16.31 -24.29
N ALA A 134 -3.96 16.24 -23.04
CA ALA A 134 -2.69 16.79 -22.59
C ALA A 134 -1.47 16.11 -23.24
N ALA A 135 -1.52 14.81 -23.44
CA ALA A 135 -0.46 14.05 -24.12
C ALA A 135 -0.38 14.34 -25.64
N ARG A 136 -1.47 14.87 -26.26
CA ARG A 136 -1.50 15.27 -27.66
C ARG A 136 -1.02 16.69 -27.91
N SER A 137 -1.01 17.55 -26.92
CA SER A 137 -0.58 18.96 -27.06
C SER A 137 0.92 19.19 -26.80
N THR A 138 1.66 18.15 -26.43
CA THR A 138 3.12 18.20 -26.17
C THR A 138 3.96 17.55 -27.27
N ASN A 139 3.37 17.26 -28.44
CA ASN A 139 4.07 16.69 -29.60
C ASN A 139 4.11 17.67 -30.76
#